data_31dae0deceb1370a4fba08af33b8deca
#
_entry.id   31dae0deceb1370a4fba08af33b8deca
#
_cell.length_a   1.000
_cell.length_b   1.000
_cell.length_c   1.000
_cell.angle_alpha   90.00
_cell.angle_beta   90.00
_cell.angle_gamma   90.00
#
_symmetry.space_group_name_H-M   'P 1'
#
loop_
_entity.id
_entity.type
_entity.pdbx_description
1 polymer ?
#
loop_
_entity_poly.entity_id
_entity_poly.type
_entity_poly.pdbx_seq_one_letter_code
_entity_poly.pdbx_strand_id
1 'polypeptide(L)'
;VNNVGNLLDTAKLLKDKKDIKFLIFGGGSELEKLEKRVQDEHIDNVIFKGFVEKKYIPYILSRSSVNVLNYSQANYNWSRGNSSNKLFEYMASGKPIISTVKMGYCILDKYQCGLSLEECTAKALAEQILKIHDMPEEAYAQMAENAKNGAKDFDFPVLTEKLYQVIKRVEKD
;
A
#
# COMPACT_ATOMS: atom_id res chain seq x y z
N VAL A 1 -9.63 9.56 -5.24
CA VAL A 1 -8.44 8.75 -5.55
C VAL A 1 -8.32 7.59 -4.59
N ASN A 2 -8.44 7.81 -3.29
CA ASN A 2 -8.40 6.75 -2.28
C ASN A 2 -9.82 6.25 -2.00
N ASN A 3 -10.03 4.94 -2.11
CA ASN A 3 -11.35 4.32 -1.87
C ASN A 3 -11.49 3.88 -0.40
N VAL A 4 -11.55 4.86 0.52
CA VAL A 4 -11.63 4.56 1.97
C VAL A 4 -12.93 3.84 2.34
N GLY A 5 -14.04 4.10 1.64
CA GLY A 5 -15.29 3.37 1.84
C GLY A 5 -15.13 1.84 1.72
N ASN A 6 -14.43 1.38 0.68
CA ASN A 6 -14.12 -0.05 0.49
C ASN A 6 -13.23 -0.61 1.62
N LEU A 7 -12.32 0.22 2.18
CA LEU A 7 -11.51 -0.18 3.32
C LEU A 7 -12.36 -0.37 4.60
N LEU A 8 -13.38 0.48 4.82
CA LEU A 8 -14.33 0.31 5.92
C LEU A 8 -15.15 -0.97 5.75
N ASP A 9 -15.62 -1.26 4.52
CA ASP A 9 -16.33 -2.51 4.24
C ASP A 9 -15.44 -3.73 4.50
N THR A 10 -14.15 -3.64 4.14
CA THR A 10 -13.15 -4.68 4.45
C THR A 10 -12.99 -4.87 5.96
N ALA A 11 -12.88 -3.77 6.71
CA ALA A 11 -12.75 -3.82 8.16
C ALA A 11 -13.96 -4.50 8.83
N LYS A 12 -15.17 -4.25 8.33
CA LYS A 12 -16.39 -4.94 8.80
C LYS A 12 -16.32 -6.45 8.62
N LEU A 13 -15.81 -6.92 7.47
CA LEU A 13 -15.62 -8.35 7.22
C LEU A 13 -14.61 -9.01 8.18
N LEU A 14 -13.67 -8.21 8.71
CA LEU A 14 -12.61 -8.67 9.61
C LEU A 14 -12.85 -8.32 11.09
N LYS A 15 -14.05 -7.88 11.46
CA LYS A 15 -14.37 -7.41 12.83
C LYS A 15 -14.14 -8.46 13.93
N ASP A 16 -14.25 -9.74 13.60
CA ASP A 16 -14.07 -10.85 14.52
C ASP A 16 -12.58 -11.19 14.76
N LYS A 17 -11.68 -10.72 13.92
CA LYS A 17 -10.22 -10.80 14.08
C LYS A 17 -9.74 -9.64 14.95
N LYS A 18 -9.66 -9.86 16.28
CA LYS A 18 -9.42 -8.79 17.27
C LYS A 18 -8.02 -8.19 17.21
N ASP A 19 -7.08 -8.88 16.64
CA ASP A 19 -5.68 -8.52 16.40
C ASP A 19 -5.48 -7.69 15.11
N ILE A 20 -6.47 -7.64 14.21
CA ILE A 20 -6.43 -6.82 13.00
C ILE A 20 -7.03 -5.43 13.26
N LYS A 21 -6.20 -4.39 13.09
CA LYS A 21 -6.60 -2.99 13.21
C LYS A 21 -6.23 -2.22 11.93
N PHE A 22 -7.14 -1.37 11.50
CA PHE A 22 -6.94 -0.46 10.37
C PHE A 22 -6.62 0.94 10.89
N LEU A 23 -5.43 1.43 10.59
CA LEU A 23 -5.01 2.79 10.93
C LEU A 23 -5.03 3.64 9.67
N ILE A 24 -5.83 4.69 9.66
CA ILE A 24 -6.02 5.58 8.53
C ILE A 24 -5.43 6.95 8.88
N PHE A 25 -4.40 7.34 8.13
CA PHE A 25 -3.73 8.63 8.27
C PHE A 25 -4.09 9.56 7.12
N GLY A 26 -4.28 10.82 7.42
CA GLY A 26 -4.61 11.86 6.47
C GLY A 26 -5.95 12.50 6.76
N GLY A 27 -6.37 13.39 5.86
CA GLY A 27 -7.63 14.09 5.89
C GLY A 27 -8.21 14.22 4.48
N GLY A 28 -9.34 14.88 4.37
CA GLY A 28 -10.02 15.13 3.10
C GLY A 28 -11.48 15.49 3.33
N SER A 29 -12.15 15.90 2.26
CA SER A 29 -13.56 16.34 2.30
C SER A 29 -14.56 15.29 2.78
N GLU A 30 -14.20 14.01 2.72
CA GLU A 30 -15.07 12.91 3.16
C GLU A 30 -14.78 12.41 4.58
N LEU A 31 -13.79 12.98 5.28
CA LEU A 31 -13.35 12.45 6.58
C LEU A 31 -14.50 12.37 7.59
N GLU A 32 -15.22 13.47 7.80
CA GLU A 32 -16.34 13.52 8.76
C GLU A 32 -17.43 12.48 8.43
N LYS A 33 -17.75 12.31 7.14
CA LYS A 33 -18.71 11.31 6.69
C LYS A 33 -18.24 9.88 6.97
N LEU A 34 -16.94 9.61 6.78
CA LEU A 34 -16.35 8.30 7.03
C LEU A 34 -16.24 7.99 8.53
N GLU A 35 -15.88 8.99 9.35
CA GLU A 35 -15.86 8.86 10.81
C GLU A 35 -17.26 8.60 11.36
N LYS A 36 -18.27 9.34 10.87
CA LYS A 36 -19.66 9.09 11.21
C LYS A 36 -20.09 7.68 10.84
N ARG A 37 -19.73 7.22 9.65
CA ARG A 37 -20.02 5.86 9.20
C ARG A 37 -19.43 4.80 10.14
N VAL A 38 -18.18 4.98 10.59
CA VAL A 38 -17.53 4.08 11.54
C VAL A 38 -18.30 3.99 12.85
N GLN A 39 -18.82 5.13 13.35
CA GLN A 39 -19.63 5.18 14.56
C GLN A 39 -21.00 4.51 14.36
N ASP A 40 -21.73 4.90 13.32
CA ASP A 40 -23.10 4.42 13.04
C ASP A 40 -23.13 2.90 12.77
N GLU A 41 -22.09 2.37 12.12
CA GLU A 41 -22.00 0.95 11.74
C GLU A 41 -21.18 0.11 12.74
N HIS A 42 -20.72 0.69 13.86
CA HIS A 42 -19.92 0.03 14.91
C HIS A 42 -18.70 -0.73 14.36
N ILE A 43 -17.84 -0.01 13.58
CA ILE A 43 -16.63 -0.58 12.99
C ILE A 43 -15.45 -0.35 13.94
N ASP A 44 -15.36 -1.13 15.01
CA ASP A 44 -14.44 -0.91 16.15
C ASP A 44 -12.96 -1.18 15.85
N ASN A 45 -12.65 -1.78 14.71
CA ASN A 45 -11.29 -2.11 14.28
C ASN A 45 -10.68 -1.08 13.33
N VAL A 46 -11.33 0.08 13.13
CA VAL A 46 -10.83 1.22 12.33
C VAL A 46 -10.53 2.41 13.24
N ILE A 47 -9.38 3.04 13.03
CA ILE A 47 -8.94 4.21 13.78
C ILE A 47 -8.44 5.28 12.82
N PHE A 48 -9.12 6.42 12.76
CA PHE A 48 -8.62 7.59 12.05
C PHE A 48 -7.60 8.34 12.92
N LYS A 49 -6.44 8.64 12.37
CA LYS A 49 -5.33 9.33 13.06
C LYS A 49 -5.13 10.78 12.60
N GLY A 50 -5.93 11.20 11.60
CA GLY A 50 -5.81 12.54 11.05
C GLY A 50 -4.50 12.81 10.32
N PHE A 51 -4.20 14.09 10.16
CA PHE A 51 -2.96 14.53 9.48
C PHE A 51 -1.74 14.26 10.35
N VAL A 52 -0.67 13.79 9.68
CA VAL A 52 0.65 13.55 10.30
C VAL A 52 1.72 14.20 9.45
N GLU A 53 2.67 14.89 10.09
CA GLU A 53 3.81 15.49 9.39
C GLU A 53 4.66 14.42 8.69
N LYS A 54 5.14 14.75 7.49
CA LYS A 54 5.90 13.82 6.63
C LYS A 54 7.09 13.16 7.34
N LYS A 55 7.76 13.86 8.24
CA LYS A 55 8.90 13.32 9.00
C LYS A 55 8.58 12.08 9.85
N TYR A 56 7.30 11.88 10.23
CA TYR A 56 6.87 10.72 11.02
C TYR A 56 6.42 9.53 10.16
N ILE A 57 6.19 9.72 8.86
CA ILE A 57 5.71 8.66 7.95
C ILE A 57 6.61 7.42 7.96
N PRO A 58 7.95 7.54 7.85
CA PRO A 58 8.83 6.36 7.89
C PRO A 58 8.67 5.54 9.17
N TYR A 59 8.56 6.21 10.32
CA TYR A 59 8.33 5.54 11.60
C TYR A 59 6.99 4.80 11.62
N ILE A 60 5.90 5.45 11.19
CA ILE A 60 4.56 4.86 11.15
C ILE A 60 4.55 3.62 10.26
N LEU A 61 5.09 3.73 9.06
CA LEU A 61 5.14 2.63 8.10
C LEU A 61 5.98 1.45 8.63
N SER A 62 7.07 1.70 9.34
CA SER A 62 7.90 0.65 9.95
C SER A 62 7.20 -0.11 11.06
N ARG A 63 6.16 0.49 11.69
CA ARG A 63 5.36 -0.11 12.77
C ARG A 63 4.11 -0.84 12.28
N SER A 64 3.76 -0.73 11.01
CA SER A 64 2.68 -1.50 10.42
C SER A 64 3.06 -2.97 10.23
N SER A 65 2.05 -3.84 10.17
CA SER A 65 2.25 -5.22 9.71
C SER A 65 2.11 -5.33 8.20
N VAL A 66 1.26 -4.49 7.60
CA VAL A 66 1.01 -4.43 6.16
C VAL A 66 0.69 -2.99 5.75
N ASN A 67 1.18 -2.54 4.61
CA ASN A 67 0.83 -1.24 4.04
C ASN A 67 -0.12 -1.41 2.85
N VAL A 68 -1.23 -0.68 2.83
CA VAL A 68 -2.25 -0.81 1.78
C VAL A 68 -2.20 0.37 0.82
N LEU A 69 -1.87 0.12 -0.44
CA LEU A 69 -2.05 1.04 -1.56
C LEU A 69 -3.51 1.00 -1.99
N ASN A 70 -4.32 1.85 -1.36
CA ASN A 70 -5.77 1.85 -1.55
C ASN A 70 -6.16 2.80 -2.68
N TYR A 71 -6.27 2.28 -3.89
CA TYR A 71 -6.67 3.02 -5.09
C TYR A 71 -8.07 2.63 -5.56
N SER A 72 -8.71 3.52 -6.32
CA SER A 72 -9.94 3.22 -7.05
C SER A 72 -9.61 2.74 -8.47
N GLN A 73 -10.24 1.66 -8.91
CA GLN A 73 -10.10 1.18 -10.28
C GLN A 73 -10.80 2.07 -11.32
N ALA A 74 -11.84 2.81 -10.90
CA ALA A 74 -12.84 3.35 -11.80
C ALA A 74 -12.36 4.46 -12.76
N ASN A 75 -11.21 5.13 -12.50
CA ASN A 75 -10.86 6.36 -13.22
C ASN A 75 -9.44 6.40 -13.80
N TYR A 76 -8.70 5.29 -13.77
CA TYR A 76 -7.30 5.27 -14.19
C TYR A 76 -6.96 4.06 -15.05
N ASN A 77 -6.15 4.28 -16.07
CA ASN A 77 -5.57 3.19 -16.82
C ASN A 77 -4.32 2.65 -16.11
N TRP A 78 -4.46 1.54 -15.42
CA TRP A 78 -3.39 0.89 -14.66
C TRP A 78 -2.48 -0.01 -15.53
N SER A 79 -2.74 -0.13 -16.83
CA SER A 79 -1.98 -1.01 -17.74
C SER A 79 -0.49 -0.66 -17.84
N ARG A 80 -0.13 0.61 -17.59
CA ARG A 80 1.25 1.10 -17.65
C ARG A 80 1.96 1.15 -16.29
N GLY A 81 1.31 0.65 -15.24
CA GLY A 81 1.84 0.70 -13.89
C GLY A 81 1.59 2.03 -13.17
N ASN A 82 2.18 2.17 -12.01
CA ASN A 82 2.11 3.36 -11.17
C ASN A 82 3.46 3.60 -10.48
N SER A 83 3.86 4.84 -10.42
CA SER A 83 5.08 5.30 -9.76
C SER A 83 4.78 6.29 -8.62
N SER A 84 3.72 6.06 -7.85
CA SER A 84 3.40 6.95 -6.73
C SER A 84 4.48 6.86 -5.64
N ASN A 85 4.80 7.99 -5.02
CA ASN A 85 5.76 8.06 -3.91
C ASN A 85 5.39 7.10 -2.77
N LYS A 86 4.09 6.90 -2.51
CA LYS A 86 3.61 5.97 -1.47
C LYS A 86 4.14 4.54 -1.68
N LEU A 87 4.19 4.07 -2.93
CA LEU A 87 4.69 2.73 -3.22
C LEU A 87 6.14 2.56 -2.75
N PHE A 88 7.00 3.52 -3.09
CA PHE A 88 8.43 3.45 -2.75
C PHE A 88 8.66 3.65 -1.25
N GLU A 89 7.89 4.53 -0.61
CA GLU A 89 7.93 4.71 0.85
C GLU A 89 7.49 3.42 1.58
N TYR A 90 6.47 2.73 1.06
CA TYR A 90 6.00 1.44 1.60
C TYR A 90 7.04 0.34 1.41
N MET A 91 7.67 0.24 0.25
CA MET A 91 8.78 -0.69 0.02
C MET A 91 9.94 -0.41 0.98
N ALA A 92 10.35 0.86 1.12
CA ALA A 92 11.45 1.27 2.01
C ALA A 92 11.17 0.95 3.49
N SER A 93 9.91 0.88 3.89
CA SER A 93 9.53 0.49 5.26
C SER A 93 9.86 -0.96 5.61
N GLY A 94 10.13 -1.81 4.61
CA GLY A 94 10.38 -3.23 4.80
C GLY A 94 9.16 -3.98 5.34
N LYS A 95 7.98 -3.65 4.83
CA LYS A 95 6.72 -4.33 5.17
C LYS A 95 6.03 -4.83 3.92
N PRO A 96 5.33 -5.96 3.98
CA PRO A 96 4.48 -6.41 2.88
C PRO A 96 3.49 -5.34 2.43
N ILE A 97 3.18 -5.33 1.14
CA ILE A 97 2.29 -4.33 0.55
C ILE A 97 1.09 -5.03 -0.08
N ILE A 98 -0.11 -4.49 0.11
CA ILE A 98 -1.30 -4.87 -0.66
C ILE A 98 -1.70 -3.71 -1.56
N SER A 99 -1.83 -3.95 -2.86
CA SER A 99 -2.42 -3.00 -3.81
C SER A 99 -3.85 -3.38 -4.13
N THR A 100 -4.79 -2.44 -4.00
CA THR A 100 -6.20 -2.68 -4.36
C THR A 100 -6.46 -2.69 -5.86
N VAL A 101 -5.42 -2.47 -6.65
CA VAL A 101 -5.47 -2.56 -8.12
C VAL A 101 -4.28 -3.37 -8.64
N LYS A 102 -4.52 -4.17 -9.67
CA LYS A 102 -3.47 -4.83 -10.42
C LYS A 102 -2.98 -3.90 -11.53
N MET A 103 -1.68 -3.80 -11.66
CA MET A 103 -1.04 -2.94 -12.65
C MET A 103 -0.41 -3.80 -13.74
N GLY A 104 -0.40 -3.31 -14.97
CA GLY A 104 0.24 -4.04 -16.09
C GLY A 104 1.75 -4.21 -15.92
N TYR A 105 2.44 -3.21 -15.34
CA TYR A 105 3.80 -3.35 -14.80
C TYR A 105 3.71 -3.32 -13.28
N CYS A 106 3.65 -4.50 -12.69
CA CYS A 106 3.47 -4.63 -11.25
C CYS A 106 4.82 -4.72 -10.53
N ILE A 107 5.19 -3.66 -9.82
CA ILE A 107 6.40 -3.61 -9.00
C ILE A 107 6.33 -4.64 -7.87
N LEU A 108 5.14 -4.88 -7.31
CA LEU A 108 4.97 -5.85 -6.22
C LEU A 108 5.30 -7.27 -6.69
N ASP A 109 4.87 -7.64 -7.90
CA ASP A 109 5.17 -8.96 -8.50
C ASP A 109 6.65 -9.07 -8.85
N LYS A 110 7.22 -8.01 -9.46
CA LYS A 110 8.64 -7.97 -9.85
C LYS A 110 9.57 -8.24 -8.68
N TYR A 111 9.30 -7.63 -7.52
CA TYR A 111 10.14 -7.77 -6.34
C TYR A 111 9.60 -8.79 -5.34
N GLN A 112 8.47 -9.42 -5.61
CA GLN A 112 7.80 -10.35 -4.68
C GLN A 112 7.63 -9.75 -3.28
N CYS A 113 7.18 -8.49 -3.22
CA CYS A 113 7.12 -7.69 -2.00
C CYS A 113 5.70 -7.36 -1.54
N GLY A 114 4.70 -8.01 -2.15
CA GLY A 114 3.31 -7.75 -1.82
C GLY A 114 2.33 -8.52 -2.70
N LEU A 115 1.07 -8.18 -2.57
CA LEU A 115 -0.05 -8.80 -3.26
C LEU A 115 -0.89 -7.72 -3.97
N SER A 116 -1.42 -8.04 -5.15
CA SER A 116 -2.31 -7.16 -5.90
C SER A 116 -3.68 -7.79 -6.05
N LEU A 117 -4.74 -6.98 -6.00
CA LEU A 117 -6.10 -7.45 -6.22
C LEU A 117 -6.43 -7.43 -7.72
N GLU A 118 -7.04 -8.52 -8.21
CA GLU A 118 -7.66 -8.54 -9.55
C GLU A 118 -8.93 -7.68 -9.58
N GLU A 119 -9.71 -7.74 -8.51
CA GLU A 119 -10.93 -6.96 -8.34
C GLU A 119 -10.86 -6.14 -7.05
N CYS A 120 -11.11 -4.82 -7.15
CA CYS A 120 -11.10 -3.91 -6.00
C CYS A 120 -12.39 -4.04 -5.16
N THR A 121 -12.59 -5.22 -4.54
CA THR A 121 -13.72 -5.48 -3.64
C THR A 121 -13.24 -5.61 -2.20
N ALA A 122 -14.14 -5.30 -1.25
CA ALA A 122 -13.85 -5.46 0.17
C ALA A 122 -13.53 -6.91 0.55
N LYS A 123 -14.22 -7.87 -0.08
CA LYS A 123 -13.98 -9.31 0.13
C LYS A 123 -12.58 -9.71 -0.35
N ALA A 124 -12.19 -9.32 -1.57
CA ALA A 124 -10.88 -9.62 -2.11
C ALA A 124 -9.75 -9.00 -1.25
N LEU A 125 -9.96 -7.77 -0.76
CA LEU A 125 -9.00 -7.13 0.14
C LEU A 125 -8.89 -7.86 1.48
N ALA A 126 -10.03 -8.26 2.06
CA ALA A 126 -10.04 -9.05 3.31
C ALA A 126 -9.29 -10.38 3.16
N GLU A 127 -9.50 -11.10 2.04
CA GLU A 127 -8.80 -12.35 1.74
C GLU A 127 -7.27 -12.15 1.64
N GLN A 128 -6.81 -11.07 0.99
CA GLN A 128 -5.37 -10.81 0.91
C GLN A 128 -4.77 -10.37 2.26
N ILE A 129 -5.52 -9.63 3.08
CA ILE A 129 -5.10 -9.30 4.46
C ILE A 129 -4.94 -10.58 5.28
N LEU A 130 -5.92 -11.49 5.24
CA LEU A 130 -5.85 -12.76 5.94
C LEU A 130 -4.70 -13.65 5.42
N LYS A 131 -4.44 -13.64 4.12
CA LYS A 131 -3.32 -14.38 3.54
C LYS A 131 -1.97 -13.91 4.10
N ILE A 132 -1.78 -12.61 4.33
CA ILE A 132 -0.56 -12.10 4.95
C ILE A 132 -0.58 -12.35 6.47
N HIS A 133 -1.72 -12.19 7.12
CA HIS A 133 -1.90 -12.42 8.55
C HIS A 133 -1.57 -13.86 8.96
N ASP A 134 -2.03 -14.83 8.17
CA ASP A 134 -1.87 -16.28 8.43
C ASP A 134 -0.58 -16.84 7.77
N MET A 135 0.26 -15.99 7.19
CA MET A 135 1.49 -16.40 6.49
C MET A 135 2.54 -16.90 7.47
N PRO A 136 3.29 -17.97 7.14
CA PRO A 136 4.45 -18.38 7.93
C PRO A 136 5.46 -17.22 8.11
N GLU A 137 6.06 -17.13 9.30
CA GLU A 137 6.97 -16.04 9.66
C GLU A 137 8.12 -15.88 8.68
N GLU A 138 8.69 -16.98 8.19
CA GLU A 138 9.77 -16.96 7.21
C GLU A 138 9.33 -16.35 5.86
N ALA A 139 8.12 -16.71 5.40
CA ALA A 139 7.60 -16.18 4.15
C ALA A 139 7.26 -14.66 4.26
N TYR A 140 6.73 -14.26 5.42
CA TYR A 140 6.50 -12.85 5.73
C TYR A 140 7.83 -12.06 5.77
N ALA A 141 8.84 -12.59 6.47
CA ALA A 141 10.14 -11.97 6.57
C ALA A 141 10.82 -11.83 5.20
N GLN A 142 10.72 -12.86 4.34
CA GLN A 142 11.24 -12.80 2.99
C GLN A 142 10.54 -11.73 2.14
N MET A 143 9.21 -11.62 2.20
CA MET A 143 8.43 -10.59 1.49
C MET A 143 8.81 -9.19 1.98
N ALA A 144 9.00 -9.00 3.27
CA ALA A 144 9.42 -7.75 3.89
C ALA A 144 10.83 -7.35 3.47
N GLU A 145 11.78 -8.28 3.44
CA GLU A 145 13.14 -8.04 2.98
C GLU A 145 13.19 -7.72 1.48
N ASN A 146 12.40 -8.42 0.67
CA ASN A 146 12.24 -8.16 -0.75
C ASN A 146 11.74 -6.72 -1.00
N ALA A 147 10.77 -6.23 -0.22
CA ALA A 147 10.31 -4.84 -0.30
C ALA A 147 11.47 -3.86 -0.05
N LYS A 148 12.20 -4.04 1.04
CA LYS A 148 13.32 -3.18 1.43
C LYS A 148 14.45 -3.19 0.40
N ASN A 149 14.79 -4.35 -0.14
CA ASN A 149 15.83 -4.46 -1.14
C ASN A 149 15.38 -3.86 -2.48
N GLY A 150 14.13 -4.12 -2.91
CA GLY A 150 13.58 -3.54 -4.11
C GLY A 150 13.49 -2.01 -4.07
N ALA A 151 13.29 -1.41 -2.88
CA ALA A 151 13.26 0.04 -2.72
C ALA A 151 14.57 0.73 -3.14
N LYS A 152 15.72 0.07 -2.97
CA LYS A 152 17.04 0.59 -3.32
C LYS A 152 17.18 0.94 -4.80
N ASP A 153 16.47 0.21 -5.68
CA ASP A 153 16.49 0.45 -7.12
C ASP A 153 15.81 1.76 -7.54
N PHE A 154 15.03 2.34 -6.64
CA PHE A 154 14.28 3.59 -6.82
C PHE A 154 14.86 4.76 -6.03
N ASP A 155 16.01 4.59 -5.42
CA ASP A 155 16.70 5.67 -4.73
C ASP A 155 17.20 6.71 -5.73
N PHE A 156 17.13 7.99 -5.35
CA PHE A 156 17.46 9.09 -6.27
C PHE A 156 18.87 8.98 -6.89
N PRO A 157 19.95 8.64 -6.16
CA PRO A 157 21.26 8.43 -6.76
C PRO A 157 21.24 7.35 -7.86
N VAL A 158 20.55 6.23 -7.64
CA VAL A 158 20.45 5.14 -8.60
C VAL A 158 19.65 5.57 -9.84
N LEU A 159 18.53 6.27 -9.65
CA LEU A 159 17.71 6.77 -10.76
C LEU A 159 18.45 7.86 -11.56
N THR A 160 19.20 8.73 -10.89
CA THR A 160 20.02 9.76 -11.54
C THR A 160 21.10 9.14 -12.40
N GLU A 161 21.79 8.13 -11.91
CA GLU A 161 22.81 7.41 -12.70
C GLU A 161 22.18 6.72 -13.93
N LYS A 162 21.03 6.05 -13.76
CA LYS A 162 20.30 5.45 -14.88
C LYS A 162 19.94 6.48 -15.96
N LEU A 163 19.43 7.64 -15.55
CA LEU A 163 19.11 8.74 -16.46
C LEU A 163 20.36 9.25 -17.19
N TYR A 164 21.44 9.47 -16.45
CA TYR A 164 22.71 9.91 -17.02
C TYR A 164 23.26 8.96 -18.09
N GLN A 165 23.15 7.65 -17.87
CA GLN A 165 23.55 6.65 -18.85
C GLN A 165 22.68 6.67 -20.13
N VAL A 166 21.37 6.97 -19.99
CA VAL A 166 20.49 7.16 -21.16
C VAL A 166 20.91 8.39 -21.97
N ILE A 167 21.14 9.52 -21.31
CA ILE A 167 21.58 10.77 -21.97
C ILE A 167 22.91 10.51 -22.74
N LYS A 168 23.89 9.90 -22.09
CA LYS A 168 25.17 9.57 -22.74
C LYS A 168 25.06 8.68 -23.98
N ARG A 169 24.06 7.80 -24.06
CA ARG A 169 23.83 6.97 -25.24
C ARG A 169 23.29 7.81 -26.39
N VAL A 170 22.35 8.69 -26.11
CA VAL A 170 21.72 9.57 -27.13
C VAL A 170 22.72 10.61 -27.68
N GLU A 171 23.70 11.03 -26.88
CA GLU A 171 24.75 11.98 -27.36
C GLU A 171 25.78 11.32 -28.30
N LYS A 172 25.82 10.00 -28.39
CA LYS A 172 26.79 9.26 -29.22
C LYS A 172 26.22 8.82 -30.58
N ASP A 173 24.89 8.88 -30.74
CA ASP A 173 24.15 8.64 -31.97
C ASP A 173 23.91 9.96 -32.75
#